data_03cf48516efccb4207ebb2947c03ce89
#
_entry.id   03cf48516efccb4207ebb2947c03ce89
#
_cell.length_a   1.000
_cell.length_b   1.000
_cell.length_c   1.000
_cell.angle_alpha   90.00
_cell.angle_beta   90.00
_cell.angle_gamma   90.00
#
_symmetry.space_group_name_H-M   'P 1'
#
loop_
_entity.id
_entity.type
_entity.pdbx_description
1 polymer ?
#
loop_
_entity_poly.entity_id
_entity_poly.type
_entity_poly.pdbx_seq_one_letter_code
_entity_poly.pdbx_strand_id
1 'polypeptide(L)'
;ESYAGARSFYRFENTVKDLTGFKHIIPTHQGRAAEKILFEIMGGKGKVIPNNTHFDTTRANIEVSGAAAVDLPVKEALVPSMVKDFKGNMDITALERLLKEKGPEHIPLVMMTVTNNSCAGQPVSMGCIRRVSDLCRSYKIPFFIDACRFAENAWFIKTREPGCKGRSVKKLAQEMFSYADGCTMSGKKDGLVNIGGFLAMNDDELAQKARNILIVTEGFPTYGGLAGRDLEAFAQGLEEVVDEDYLRYRIRSTEYVVEKLDAMGVPVFKPAGGHAVYLDAKAFLPHVPPPQYPGQALACALYLEGGIRSCEIGSVMFGRTDPATGEFHPAMLEMVRLAPPRRPYTQSHMDHRVEGDGGGFAQLD
;
A
#
# COMPACT_ATOMS: atom_id res chain seq x y z
N GLU A 1 -6.13 32.95 6.17
CA GLU A 1 -5.94 32.44 4.81
C GLU A 1 -6.38 30.97 4.70
N SER A 2 -5.91 30.10 5.59
CA SER A 2 -6.23 28.67 5.57
C SER A 2 -7.72 28.35 5.67
N TYR A 3 -8.44 29.03 6.55
CA TYR A 3 -9.87 28.78 6.76
C TYR A 3 -10.75 29.10 5.55
N ALA A 4 -10.37 30.12 4.78
CA ALA A 4 -11.13 30.55 3.60
C ALA A 4 -10.78 29.75 2.33
N GLY A 5 -9.75 28.93 2.39
CA GLY A 5 -9.17 28.27 1.23
C GLY A 5 -8.11 29.13 0.55
N ALA A 6 -6.85 28.73 0.66
CA ALA A 6 -5.72 29.38 0.01
C ALA A 6 -5.53 28.84 -1.42
N ARG A 7 -4.68 29.51 -2.21
CA ARG A 7 -4.29 29.02 -3.55
C ARG A 7 -3.73 27.60 -3.49
N SER A 8 -2.91 27.30 -2.47
CA SER A 8 -2.34 26.00 -2.22
C SER A 8 -3.37 24.90 -2.07
N PHE A 9 -4.48 25.17 -1.36
CA PHE A 9 -5.57 24.22 -1.25
C PHE A 9 -6.23 23.95 -2.61
N TYR A 10 -6.58 24.98 -3.36
CA TYR A 10 -7.21 24.79 -4.66
C TYR A 10 -6.28 24.14 -5.68
N ARG A 11 -4.98 24.44 -5.66
CA ARG A 11 -4.00 23.73 -6.47
C ARG A 11 -3.98 22.24 -6.12
N PHE A 12 -3.87 21.90 -4.85
CA PHE A 12 -3.91 20.53 -4.37
C PHE A 12 -5.22 19.82 -4.76
N GLU A 13 -6.36 20.44 -4.46
CA GLU A 13 -7.68 19.88 -4.79
C GLU A 13 -7.83 19.61 -6.28
N ASN A 14 -7.45 20.56 -7.13
CA ASN A 14 -7.53 20.42 -8.58
C ASN A 14 -6.59 19.34 -9.11
N THR A 15 -5.37 19.24 -8.57
CA THR A 15 -4.41 18.20 -8.96
C THR A 15 -4.95 16.81 -8.60
N VAL A 16 -5.52 16.64 -7.40
CA VAL A 16 -6.12 15.36 -7.00
C VAL A 16 -7.36 15.04 -7.86
N LYS A 17 -8.24 16.02 -8.13
CA LYS A 17 -9.41 15.84 -9.00
C LYS A 17 -9.02 15.44 -10.43
N ASP A 18 -8.01 16.10 -11.00
CA ASP A 18 -7.51 15.76 -12.33
C ASP A 18 -6.96 14.33 -12.39
N LEU A 19 -6.27 13.91 -11.33
CA LEU A 19 -5.68 12.58 -11.25
C LEU A 19 -6.71 11.48 -10.99
N THR A 20 -7.68 11.74 -10.09
CA THR A 20 -8.57 10.69 -9.59
C THR A 20 -9.98 10.74 -10.17
N GLY A 21 -10.45 11.91 -10.58
CA GLY A 21 -11.83 12.14 -11.02
C GLY A 21 -12.85 12.22 -9.88
N PHE A 22 -12.46 12.06 -8.61
CA PHE A 22 -13.39 12.11 -7.49
C PHE A 22 -13.93 13.52 -7.24
N LYS A 23 -15.18 13.59 -6.82
CA LYS A 23 -15.93 14.84 -6.57
C LYS A 23 -15.42 15.57 -5.33
N HIS A 24 -15.20 14.83 -4.25
CA HIS A 24 -14.82 15.37 -2.94
C HIS A 24 -13.39 14.99 -2.59
N ILE A 25 -12.58 16.00 -2.25
CA ILE A 25 -11.20 15.84 -1.79
C ILE A 25 -11.11 16.39 -0.37
N ILE A 26 -10.70 15.55 0.56
CA ILE A 26 -10.61 15.86 1.98
C ILE A 26 -9.15 15.69 2.41
N PRO A 27 -8.37 16.77 2.54
CA PRO A 27 -6.98 16.70 2.96
C PRO A 27 -6.89 16.24 4.42
N THR A 28 -5.82 15.51 4.74
CA THR A 28 -5.47 15.08 6.09
C THR A 28 -3.97 15.23 6.30
N HIS A 29 -3.50 15.34 7.55
CA HIS A 29 -2.06 15.47 7.77
C HIS A 29 -1.27 14.21 7.40
N GLN A 30 -1.92 13.06 7.32
CA GLN A 30 -1.32 11.80 6.82
C GLN A 30 -2.40 10.76 6.47
N GLY A 31 -2.01 9.70 5.73
CA GLY A 31 -2.96 8.69 5.25
C GLY A 31 -3.70 7.94 6.35
N ARG A 32 -3.04 7.64 7.49
CA ARG A 32 -3.73 6.96 8.61
C ARG A 32 -4.86 7.79 9.23
N ALA A 33 -4.83 9.11 9.10
CA ALA A 33 -5.94 9.96 9.50
C ALA A 33 -7.12 9.84 8.53
N ALA A 34 -6.84 9.76 7.23
CA ALA A 34 -7.86 9.46 6.21
C ALA A 34 -8.53 8.10 6.45
N GLU A 35 -7.72 7.06 6.76
CA GLU A 35 -8.21 5.73 7.13
C GLU A 35 -9.07 5.77 8.39
N LYS A 36 -8.61 6.47 9.45
CA LYS A 36 -9.37 6.62 10.70
C LYS A 36 -10.74 7.22 10.46
N ILE A 37 -10.81 8.33 9.71
CA ILE A 37 -12.07 9.01 9.39
C ILE A 37 -13.00 8.06 8.61
N LEU A 38 -12.48 7.38 7.59
CA LEU A 38 -13.28 6.46 6.77
C LEU A 38 -13.86 5.32 7.61
N PHE A 39 -13.04 4.65 8.42
CA PHE A 39 -13.48 3.49 9.19
C PHE A 39 -14.28 3.84 10.44
N GLU A 40 -14.13 5.05 11.00
CA GLU A 40 -15.00 5.55 12.05
C GLU A 40 -16.44 5.71 11.55
N ILE A 41 -16.62 6.06 10.27
CA ILE A 41 -17.96 6.20 9.65
C ILE A 41 -18.49 4.86 9.16
N MET A 42 -17.66 4.07 8.47
CA MET A 42 -18.07 2.88 7.73
C MET A 42 -17.92 1.58 8.55
N GLY A 43 -17.06 1.57 9.56
CA GLY A 43 -16.82 0.40 10.40
C GLY A 43 -17.94 0.12 11.39
N GLY A 44 -17.61 -0.62 12.44
CA GLY A 44 -18.51 -0.95 13.55
C GLY A 44 -18.62 -2.44 13.82
N LYS A 45 -19.16 -2.78 14.99
CA LYS A 45 -19.32 -4.15 15.45
C LYS A 45 -20.14 -4.99 14.47
N GLY A 46 -19.66 -6.19 14.15
CA GLY A 46 -20.31 -7.11 13.22
C GLY A 46 -20.06 -6.80 11.74
N LYS A 47 -19.33 -5.73 11.43
CA LYS A 47 -18.92 -5.43 10.05
C LYS A 47 -17.63 -6.14 9.70
N VAL A 48 -17.45 -6.40 8.40
CA VAL A 48 -16.27 -7.04 7.83
C VAL A 48 -15.79 -6.20 6.64
N ILE A 49 -14.50 -5.87 6.62
CA ILE A 49 -13.91 -5.10 5.52
C ILE A 49 -12.84 -5.96 4.85
N PRO A 50 -13.12 -6.48 3.63
CA PRO A 50 -12.17 -7.24 2.85
C PRO A 50 -11.19 -6.34 2.10
N ASN A 51 -9.95 -6.84 1.92
CA ASN A 51 -8.90 -6.22 1.12
C ASN A 51 -8.05 -7.33 0.46
N ASN A 52 -7.25 -7.01 -0.55
CA ASN A 52 -6.22 -7.94 -1.02
C ASN A 52 -5.23 -8.28 0.10
N THR A 53 -4.66 -7.29 0.80
CA THR A 53 -4.14 -7.41 2.18
C THR A 53 -4.18 -6.05 2.86
N HIS A 54 -4.43 -6.02 4.14
CA HIS A 54 -4.36 -4.80 4.95
C HIS A 54 -2.91 -4.55 5.37
N PHE A 55 -2.52 -3.28 5.35
CA PHE A 55 -1.35 -2.84 6.06
C PHE A 55 -1.67 -2.68 7.56
N ASP A 56 -0.64 -2.59 8.42
CA ASP A 56 -0.80 -2.55 9.87
C ASP A 56 -1.75 -1.44 10.35
N THR A 57 -1.55 -0.21 9.88
CA THR A 57 -2.40 0.94 10.26
C THR A 57 -3.82 0.83 9.73
N THR A 58 -4.00 0.29 8.53
CA THR A 58 -5.31 0.07 7.93
C THR A 58 -6.09 -0.95 8.75
N ARG A 59 -5.46 -2.09 9.06
CA ARG A 59 -6.05 -3.12 9.93
C ARG A 59 -6.39 -2.57 11.32
N ALA A 60 -5.43 -1.86 11.95
CA ALA A 60 -5.64 -1.28 13.27
C ALA A 60 -6.83 -0.29 13.30
N ASN A 61 -6.96 0.58 12.30
CA ASN A 61 -8.10 1.51 12.22
C ASN A 61 -9.44 0.78 12.02
N ILE A 62 -9.46 -0.30 11.23
CA ILE A 62 -10.66 -1.13 11.07
C ILE A 62 -11.02 -1.79 12.40
N GLU A 63 -10.07 -2.43 13.08
CA GLU A 63 -10.31 -3.15 14.33
C GLU A 63 -10.70 -2.20 15.47
N VAL A 64 -10.11 -1.01 15.55
CA VAL A 64 -10.51 0.03 16.52
C VAL A 64 -11.95 0.51 16.29
N SER A 65 -12.42 0.52 15.05
CA SER A 65 -13.84 0.82 14.75
C SER A 65 -14.80 -0.28 15.22
N GLY A 66 -14.29 -1.44 15.59
CA GLY A 66 -15.07 -2.64 15.96
C GLY A 66 -15.37 -3.58 14.80
N ALA A 67 -14.92 -3.28 13.60
CA ALA A 67 -15.04 -4.14 12.42
C ALA A 67 -13.90 -5.18 12.34
N ALA A 68 -14.09 -6.22 11.53
CA ALA A 68 -13.08 -7.23 11.25
C ALA A 68 -12.40 -6.96 9.89
N ALA A 69 -11.07 -6.98 9.85
CA ALA A 69 -10.28 -6.89 8.63
C ALA A 69 -10.03 -8.30 8.08
N VAL A 70 -10.39 -8.55 6.82
CA VAL A 70 -10.22 -9.86 6.14
C VAL A 70 -9.33 -9.71 4.92
N ASP A 71 -8.20 -10.43 4.91
CA ASP A 71 -7.27 -10.45 3.80
C ASP A 71 -7.63 -11.55 2.80
N LEU A 72 -7.65 -11.19 1.52
CA LEU A 72 -8.01 -12.06 0.41
C LEU A 72 -6.92 -12.00 -0.70
N PRO A 73 -5.64 -12.29 -0.40
CA PRO A 73 -4.60 -12.34 -1.42
C PRO A 73 -4.78 -13.53 -2.34
N VAL A 74 -4.29 -13.42 -3.57
CA VAL A 74 -4.12 -14.58 -4.45
C VAL A 74 -3.08 -15.54 -3.89
N LYS A 75 -3.20 -16.82 -4.17
CA LYS A 75 -2.30 -17.87 -3.63
C LYS A 75 -0.83 -17.62 -3.99
N GLU A 76 -0.58 -17.13 -5.18
CA GLU A 76 0.76 -16.79 -5.67
C GLU A 76 1.46 -15.72 -4.83
N ALA A 77 0.71 -14.85 -4.18
CA ALA A 77 1.23 -13.82 -3.27
C ALA A 77 1.93 -14.43 -2.03
N LEU A 78 1.56 -15.65 -1.66
CA LEU A 78 2.08 -16.35 -0.48
C LEU A 78 3.30 -17.23 -0.79
N VAL A 79 3.79 -17.22 -2.03
CA VAL A 79 4.96 -17.99 -2.46
C VAL A 79 6.05 -17.02 -2.93
N PRO A 80 7.01 -16.60 -2.06
CA PRO A 80 8.00 -15.59 -2.38
C PRO A 80 8.80 -15.87 -3.64
N SER A 81 9.24 -17.10 -3.84
CA SER A 81 10.07 -17.54 -4.99
C SER A 81 9.32 -17.62 -6.32
N MET A 82 7.98 -17.63 -6.33
CA MET A 82 7.18 -17.74 -7.55
C MET A 82 7.21 -16.43 -8.34
N VAL A 83 7.50 -16.51 -9.63
CA VAL A 83 7.46 -15.37 -10.56
C VAL A 83 6.10 -15.28 -11.23
N LYS A 84 5.34 -14.24 -10.93
CA LYS A 84 4.04 -13.88 -11.53
C LYS A 84 3.88 -12.37 -11.57
N ASP A 85 3.32 -11.83 -12.65
CA ASP A 85 3.28 -10.38 -12.93
C ASP A 85 2.48 -9.55 -11.91
N PHE A 86 1.37 -10.11 -11.39
CA PHE A 86 0.42 -9.37 -10.55
C PHE A 86 0.07 -10.14 -9.27
N LYS A 87 1.08 -10.45 -8.48
CA LYS A 87 0.90 -11.13 -7.17
C LYS A 87 0.19 -10.27 -6.13
N GLY A 88 0.02 -8.96 -6.38
CA GLY A 88 -0.78 -8.08 -5.55
C GLY A 88 -2.29 -8.22 -5.73
N ASN A 89 -2.76 -8.98 -6.71
CA ASN A 89 -4.18 -9.17 -6.98
C ASN A 89 -4.96 -9.71 -5.77
N MET A 90 -6.26 -9.39 -5.74
CA MET A 90 -7.22 -10.00 -4.81
C MET A 90 -7.74 -11.33 -5.37
N ASP A 91 -7.97 -12.31 -4.51
CA ASP A 91 -8.71 -13.53 -4.84
C ASP A 91 -10.22 -13.20 -4.98
N ILE A 92 -10.65 -13.03 -6.21
CA ILE A 92 -12.02 -12.65 -6.54
C ILE A 92 -13.03 -13.74 -6.17
N THR A 93 -12.63 -15.00 -6.26
CA THR A 93 -13.50 -16.12 -5.87
C THR A 93 -13.72 -16.14 -4.36
N ALA A 94 -12.66 -15.86 -3.59
CA ALA A 94 -12.78 -15.73 -2.15
C ALA A 94 -13.60 -14.49 -1.75
N LEU A 95 -13.45 -13.37 -2.47
CA LEU A 95 -14.28 -12.18 -2.26
C LEU A 95 -15.76 -12.50 -2.52
N GLU A 96 -16.09 -13.08 -3.66
CA GLU A 96 -17.48 -13.43 -4.01
C GLU A 96 -18.10 -14.38 -2.97
N ARG A 97 -17.35 -15.37 -2.51
CA ARG A 97 -17.80 -16.27 -1.43
C ARG A 97 -18.09 -15.49 -0.15
N LEU A 98 -17.18 -14.60 0.27
CA LEU A 98 -17.36 -13.77 1.47
C LEU A 98 -18.61 -12.88 1.37
N LEU A 99 -18.83 -12.25 0.20
CA LEU A 99 -20.01 -11.42 -0.05
C LEU A 99 -21.33 -12.22 0.05
N LYS A 100 -21.33 -13.44 -0.46
CA LYS A 100 -22.50 -14.36 -0.37
C LYS A 100 -22.74 -14.84 1.06
N GLU A 101 -21.70 -15.18 1.80
CA GLU A 101 -21.79 -15.72 3.16
C GLU A 101 -22.18 -14.67 4.20
N LYS A 102 -21.66 -13.45 4.08
CA LYS A 102 -21.89 -12.37 5.07
C LYS A 102 -23.09 -11.50 4.76
N GLY A 103 -23.41 -11.33 3.48
CA GLY A 103 -24.39 -10.36 3.02
C GLY A 103 -23.85 -8.92 2.96
N PRO A 104 -24.38 -8.11 2.03
CA PRO A 104 -23.92 -6.73 1.82
C PRO A 104 -24.12 -5.83 3.05
N GLU A 105 -25.08 -6.13 3.91
CA GLU A 105 -25.36 -5.38 5.14
C GLU A 105 -24.22 -5.47 6.17
N HIS A 106 -23.36 -6.50 6.09
CA HIS A 106 -22.19 -6.68 6.96
C HIS A 106 -20.88 -6.23 6.33
N ILE A 107 -20.88 -5.89 5.03
CA ILE A 107 -19.68 -5.47 4.30
C ILE A 107 -19.87 -4.03 3.83
N PRO A 108 -19.46 -3.04 4.64
CA PRO A 108 -19.73 -1.63 4.36
C PRO A 108 -18.94 -1.09 3.19
N LEU A 109 -17.79 -1.67 2.89
CA LEU A 109 -16.96 -1.38 1.73
C LEU A 109 -15.98 -2.53 1.47
N VAL A 110 -15.49 -2.60 0.24
CA VAL A 110 -14.34 -3.43 -0.15
C VAL A 110 -13.16 -2.51 -0.39
N MET A 111 -11.98 -2.88 0.09
CA MET A 111 -10.74 -2.15 -0.17
C MET A 111 -9.80 -2.92 -1.10
N MET A 112 -8.91 -2.18 -1.75
CA MET A 112 -7.79 -2.73 -2.51
C MET A 112 -6.57 -1.84 -2.37
N THR A 113 -5.47 -2.41 -1.88
CA THR A 113 -4.20 -1.71 -1.70
C THR A 113 -3.32 -1.82 -2.96
N VAL A 114 -2.91 -0.70 -3.53
CA VAL A 114 -2.06 -0.60 -4.72
C VAL A 114 -0.84 0.32 -4.46
N THR A 115 0.42 -0.19 -4.67
CA THR A 115 0.81 -1.60 -4.76
C THR A 115 0.62 -2.29 -3.40
N ASN A 116 0.41 -3.61 -3.42
CA ASN A 116 0.13 -4.37 -2.20
C ASN A 116 1.38 -4.48 -1.30
N ASN A 117 1.47 -3.63 -0.28
CA ASN A 117 2.64 -3.50 0.58
C ASN A 117 2.94 -4.78 1.37
N SER A 118 1.92 -5.39 1.99
CA SER A 118 2.09 -6.60 2.82
C SER A 118 2.41 -7.84 1.98
N CYS A 119 2.20 -7.78 0.66
CA CYS A 119 2.68 -8.76 -0.31
C CYS A 119 3.84 -8.20 -1.13
N ALA A 120 4.89 -7.73 -0.45
CA ALA A 120 6.17 -7.30 -1.03
C ALA A 120 6.06 -6.19 -2.10
N GLY A 121 5.08 -5.29 -1.98
CA GLY A 121 4.89 -4.20 -2.94
C GLY A 121 4.47 -4.66 -4.33
N GLN A 122 3.84 -5.83 -4.41
CA GLN A 122 3.40 -6.39 -5.69
C GLN A 122 2.24 -5.62 -6.30
N PRO A 123 2.22 -5.46 -7.64
CA PRO A 123 1.18 -4.74 -8.32
C PRO A 123 -0.13 -5.52 -8.43
N VAL A 124 -1.20 -4.75 -8.60
CA VAL A 124 -2.54 -5.22 -8.94
C VAL A 124 -2.83 -4.90 -10.41
N SER A 125 -3.34 -5.87 -11.16
CA SER A 125 -3.68 -5.68 -12.58
C SER A 125 -4.94 -4.84 -12.78
N MET A 126 -5.04 -4.12 -13.88
CA MET A 126 -6.26 -3.41 -14.26
C MET A 126 -7.46 -4.36 -14.38
N GLY A 127 -7.21 -5.56 -14.92
CA GLY A 127 -8.23 -6.60 -15.03
C GLY A 127 -8.78 -7.04 -13.67
N CYS A 128 -7.93 -7.14 -12.62
CA CYS A 128 -8.38 -7.46 -11.27
C CYS A 128 -9.20 -6.31 -10.67
N ILE A 129 -8.73 -5.06 -10.81
CA ILE A 129 -9.44 -3.87 -10.30
C ILE A 129 -10.84 -3.78 -10.90
N ARG A 130 -10.96 -3.96 -12.22
CA ARG A 130 -12.25 -3.96 -12.94
C ARG A 130 -13.19 -5.05 -12.41
N ARG A 131 -12.71 -6.28 -12.29
CA ARG A 131 -13.53 -7.40 -11.80
C ARG A 131 -14.02 -7.19 -10.37
N VAL A 132 -13.19 -6.65 -9.48
CA VAL A 132 -13.59 -6.30 -8.11
C VAL A 132 -14.65 -5.20 -8.13
N SER A 133 -14.46 -4.16 -8.95
CA SER A 133 -15.44 -3.09 -9.13
C SER A 133 -16.79 -3.62 -9.61
N ASP A 134 -16.79 -4.47 -10.65
CA ASP A 134 -18.02 -5.07 -11.20
C ASP A 134 -18.73 -5.92 -10.15
N LEU A 135 -17.99 -6.70 -9.37
CA LEU A 135 -18.55 -7.51 -8.29
C LEU A 135 -19.14 -6.62 -7.18
N CYS A 136 -18.42 -5.59 -6.73
CA CYS A 136 -18.92 -4.65 -5.72
C CYS A 136 -20.20 -3.95 -6.18
N ARG A 137 -20.25 -3.50 -7.43
CA ARG A 137 -21.44 -2.87 -8.02
C ARG A 137 -22.64 -3.82 -8.04
N SER A 138 -22.43 -5.12 -8.34
CA SER A 138 -23.51 -6.10 -8.35
C SER A 138 -24.15 -6.32 -6.97
N TYR A 139 -23.38 -6.11 -5.90
CA TYR A 139 -23.84 -6.16 -4.51
C TYR A 139 -24.19 -4.79 -3.92
N LYS A 140 -24.02 -3.70 -4.69
CA LYS A 140 -24.17 -2.29 -4.24
C LYS A 140 -23.31 -1.95 -3.03
N ILE A 141 -22.08 -2.45 -3.01
CA ILE A 141 -21.08 -2.20 -1.97
C ILE A 141 -20.06 -1.22 -2.52
N PRO A 142 -19.69 -0.15 -1.80
CA PRO A 142 -18.65 0.78 -2.21
C PRO A 142 -17.29 0.09 -2.34
N PHE A 143 -16.55 0.47 -3.39
CA PHE A 143 -15.18 0.01 -3.62
C PHE A 143 -14.19 1.16 -3.42
N PHE A 144 -13.23 1.00 -2.52
CA PHE A 144 -12.21 1.99 -2.20
C PHE A 144 -10.80 1.48 -2.50
N ILE A 145 -9.94 2.36 -2.99
CA ILE A 145 -8.53 2.06 -3.24
C ILE A 145 -7.67 2.73 -2.15
N ASP A 146 -6.81 1.94 -1.47
CA ASP A 146 -5.63 2.50 -0.80
C ASP A 146 -4.61 2.81 -1.88
N ALA A 147 -4.54 4.11 -2.24
CA ALA A 147 -3.82 4.61 -3.40
C ALA A 147 -2.38 5.03 -3.07
N CYS A 148 -1.84 4.60 -1.96
CA CYS A 148 -0.53 5.06 -1.48
C CYS A 148 0.60 4.94 -2.52
N ARG A 149 0.53 3.97 -3.43
CA ARG A 149 1.52 3.73 -4.50
C ARG A 149 0.86 3.50 -5.86
N PHE A 150 -0.11 4.35 -6.16
CA PHE A 150 -0.90 4.28 -7.38
C PHE A 150 -0.06 4.43 -8.66
N ALA A 151 0.97 5.29 -8.63
CA ALA A 151 1.81 5.54 -9.80
C ALA A 151 2.76 4.37 -10.07
N GLU A 152 3.37 3.78 -9.02
CA GLU A 152 4.12 2.54 -9.14
C GLU A 152 3.23 1.41 -9.70
N ASN A 153 1.99 1.30 -9.24
CA ASN A 153 1.04 0.30 -9.75
C ASN A 153 0.69 0.53 -11.21
N ALA A 154 0.40 1.77 -11.60
CA ALA A 154 0.10 2.14 -12.99
C ALA A 154 1.30 1.89 -13.92
N TRP A 155 2.53 2.08 -13.44
CA TRP A 155 3.74 1.71 -14.18
C TRP A 155 3.81 0.21 -14.46
N PHE A 156 3.52 -0.62 -13.47
CA PHE A 156 3.48 -2.07 -13.66
C PHE A 156 2.37 -2.50 -14.62
N ILE A 157 1.19 -1.88 -14.56
CA ILE A 157 0.13 -2.12 -15.54
C ILE A 157 0.63 -1.78 -16.95
N LYS A 158 1.26 -0.59 -17.12
CA LYS A 158 1.85 -0.19 -18.40
C LYS A 158 2.85 -1.20 -18.95
N THR A 159 3.71 -1.73 -18.10
CA THR A 159 4.85 -2.55 -18.53
C THR A 159 4.54 -4.04 -18.61
N ARG A 160 3.56 -4.54 -17.85
CA ARG A 160 3.26 -5.97 -17.73
C ARG A 160 1.90 -6.38 -18.28
N GLU A 161 0.90 -5.47 -18.31
CA GLU A 161 -0.44 -5.85 -18.79
C GLU A 161 -0.55 -5.70 -20.31
N PRO A 162 -1.06 -6.72 -21.05
CA PRO A 162 -1.22 -6.65 -22.49
C PRO A 162 -2.07 -5.46 -22.93
N GLY A 163 -1.64 -4.75 -23.99
CA GLY A 163 -2.36 -3.61 -24.54
C GLY A 163 -2.15 -2.26 -23.83
N CYS A 164 -1.40 -2.24 -22.70
CA CYS A 164 -1.20 -1.02 -21.90
C CYS A 164 0.08 -0.23 -22.25
N LYS A 165 1.05 -0.85 -22.95
CA LYS A 165 2.39 -0.28 -23.21
C LYS A 165 2.38 1.11 -23.88
N GLY A 166 1.43 1.36 -24.79
CA GLY A 166 1.31 2.63 -25.52
C GLY A 166 0.60 3.75 -24.76
N ARG A 167 0.12 3.49 -23.55
CA ARG A 167 -0.66 4.46 -22.75
C ARG A 167 0.24 5.13 -21.71
N SER A 168 -0.02 6.39 -21.40
CA SER A 168 0.72 7.07 -20.33
C SER A 168 0.31 6.55 -18.94
N VAL A 169 1.26 6.58 -18.02
CA VAL A 169 1.01 6.20 -16.61
C VAL A 169 -0.13 7.00 -16.01
N LYS A 170 -0.19 8.31 -16.27
CA LYS A 170 -1.29 9.17 -15.80
C LYS A 170 -2.65 8.66 -16.29
N LYS A 171 -2.78 8.29 -17.57
CA LYS A 171 -4.04 7.76 -18.12
C LYS A 171 -4.42 6.40 -17.53
N LEU A 172 -3.45 5.55 -17.25
CA LEU A 172 -3.69 4.28 -16.57
C LEU A 172 -4.11 4.49 -15.12
N ALA A 173 -3.50 5.45 -14.40
CA ALA A 173 -3.92 5.82 -13.06
C ALA A 173 -5.35 6.38 -13.05
N GLN A 174 -5.69 7.27 -13.96
CA GLN A 174 -7.05 7.82 -14.12
C GLN A 174 -8.08 6.70 -14.37
N GLU A 175 -7.75 5.74 -15.24
CA GLU A 175 -8.62 4.58 -15.46
C GLU A 175 -8.79 3.73 -14.20
N MET A 176 -7.70 3.46 -13.48
CA MET A 176 -7.75 2.70 -12.23
C MET A 176 -8.70 3.35 -11.21
N PHE A 177 -8.60 4.66 -11.01
CA PHE A 177 -9.48 5.39 -10.11
C PHE A 177 -10.94 5.42 -10.58
N SER A 178 -11.19 5.40 -11.89
CA SER A 178 -12.57 5.41 -12.43
C SER A 178 -13.39 4.17 -12.07
N TYR A 179 -12.76 3.09 -11.64
CA TYR A 179 -13.42 1.89 -11.15
C TYR A 179 -13.81 1.96 -9.67
N ALA A 180 -13.30 2.92 -8.91
CA ALA A 180 -13.53 3.04 -7.47
C ALA A 180 -14.54 4.14 -7.14
N ASP A 181 -15.19 4.02 -5.97
CA ASP A 181 -16.08 5.02 -5.41
C ASP A 181 -15.33 6.05 -4.54
N GLY A 182 -14.10 5.70 -4.14
CA GLY A 182 -13.22 6.57 -3.37
C GLY A 182 -11.84 5.97 -3.17
N CYS A 183 -10.98 6.75 -2.50
CA CYS A 183 -9.65 6.29 -2.13
C CYS A 183 -9.14 6.96 -0.86
N THR A 184 -8.21 6.29 -0.18
CA THR A 184 -7.33 6.87 0.84
C THR A 184 -5.93 7.01 0.28
N MET A 185 -5.18 8.02 0.70
CA MET A 185 -3.79 8.17 0.30
C MET A 185 -2.91 8.74 1.40
N SER A 186 -1.72 8.18 1.54
CA SER A 186 -0.63 8.77 2.30
C SER A 186 0.37 9.42 1.36
N GLY A 187 0.51 10.75 1.45
CA GLY A 187 1.40 11.53 0.59
C GLY A 187 2.88 11.22 0.74
N LYS A 188 3.29 10.64 1.87
CA LYS A 188 4.70 10.22 2.11
C LYS A 188 5.22 9.15 1.18
N LYS A 189 4.40 8.67 0.27
CA LYS A 189 4.73 7.64 -0.74
C LYS A 189 4.72 8.27 -2.12
N ASP A 190 3.73 8.01 -2.94
CA ASP A 190 3.64 8.57 -4.29
C ASP A 190 3.29 10.08 -4.32
N GLY A 191 2.87 10.66 -3.21
CA GLY A 191 2.77 12.13 -3.10
C GLY A 191 4.11 12.85 -3.00
N LEU A 192 5.23 12.13 -2.83
CA LEU A 192 6.61 12.65 -2.75
C LEU A 192 6.84 13.74 -1.69
N VAL A 193 6.06 13.72 -0.61
CA VAL A 193 6.11 14.69 0.50
C VAL A 193 6.46 14.04 1.83
N ASN A 194 6.87 14.87 2.80
CA ASN A 194 7.19 14.41 4.16
C ASN A 194 5.95 14.15 5.02
N ILE A 195 4.88 14.92 4.75
CA ILE A 195 3.62 14.89 5.49
C ILE A 195 2.49 15.09 4.48
N GLY A 196 1.31 14.62 4.81
CA GLY A 196 0.13 14.78 3.98
C GLY A 196 -0.56 13.46 3.67
N GLY A 197 -1.85 13.56 3.45
CA GLY A 197 -2.73 12.50 2.99
C GLY A 197 -4.03 13.09 2.51
N PHE A 198 -4.90 12.26 2.00
CA PHE A 198 -6.28 12.64 1.71
C PHE A 198 -7.21 11.44 1.69
N LEU A 199 -8.47 11.74 1.90
CA LEU A 199 -9.62 10.88 1.62
C LEU A 199 -10.38 11.50 0.45
N ALA A 200 -10.65 10.74 -0.59
CA ALA A 200 -11.41 11.22 -1.75
C ALA A 200 -12.56 10.27 -2.08
N MET A 201 -13.69 10.82 -2.54
CA MET A 201 -14.89 10.03 -2.82
C MET A 201 -15.91 10.78 -3.67
N ASN A 202 -16.92 10.05 -4.17
CA ASN A 202 -18.03 10.63 -4.93
C ASN A 202 -19.31 10.82 -4.08
N ASP A 203 -19.48 10.08 -3.00
CA ASP A 203 -20.67 10.12 -2.15
C ASP A 203 -20.74 11.40 -1.32
N ASP A 204 -21.82 12.17 -1.49
CA ASP A 204 -22.01 13.46 -0.85
C ASP A 204 -22.26 13.34 0.67
N GLU A 205 -23.00 12.33 1.09
CA GLU A 205 -23.33 12.12 2.50
C GLU A 205 -22.10 11.65 3.29
N LEU A 206 -21.36 10.67 2.72
CA LEU A 206 -20.12 10.19 3.30
C LEU A 206 -19.08 11.31 3.40
N ALA A 207 -18.95 12.12 2.35
CA ALA A 207 -18.04 13.26 2.34
C ALA A 207 -18.39 14.31 3.41
N GLN A 208 -19.70 14.56 3.65
CA GLN A 208 -20.12 15.48 4.68
C GLN A 208 -19.81 14.95 6.09
N LYS A 209 -20.08 13.67 6.34
CA LYS A 209 -19.70 13.00 7.60
C LYS A 209 -18.19 13.07 7.85
N ALA A 210 -17.41 12.79 6.79
CA ALA A 210 -15.96 12.84 6.87
C ALA A 210 -15.44 14.25 7.19
N ARG A 211 -16.00 15.31 6.61
CA ARG A 211 -15.65 16.70 6.94
C ARG A 211 -15.97 17.06 8.40
N ASN A 212 -17.08 16.57 8.92
CA ASN A 212 -17.45 16.83 10.32
C ASN A 212 -16.42 16.21 11.30
N ILE A 213 -15.99 14.98 11.05
CA ILE A 213 -14.94 14.33 11.85
C ILE A 213 -13.59 15.04 11.65
N LEU A 214 -13.26 15.40 10.41
CA LEU A 214 -12.03 16.11 10.08
C LEU A 214 -11.87 17.40 10.90
N ILE A 215 -12.93 18.20 11.01
CA ILE A 215 -12.90 19.48 11.77
C ILE A 215 -12.51 19.24 13.23
N VAL A 216 -12.96 18.14 13.81
CA VAL A 216 -12.67 17.81 15.22
C VAL A 216 -11.27 17.23 15.39
N THR A 217 -10.79 16.45 14.41
CA THR A 217 -9.58 15.65 14.57
C THR A 217 -8.34 16.22 13.90
N GLU A 218 -8.49 16.92 12.77
CA GLU A 218 -7.39 17.35 11.91
C GLU A 218 -7.35 18.86 11.70
N GLY A 219 -8.50 19.46 11.41
CA GLY A 219 -8.65 20.87 11.07
C GLY A 219 -9.71 21.10 9.99
N PHE A 220 -9.77 22.32 9.43
CA PHE A 220 -10.77 22.65 8.42
C PHE A 220 -10.55 21.90 7.10
N PRO A 221 -11.63 21.65 6.32
CA PRO A 221 -11.56 20.95 5.04
C PRO A 221 -10.67 21.62 3.99
N THR A 222 -10.30 22.86 4.19
CA THR A 222 -9.41 23.64 3.32
C THR A 222 -7.92 23.44 3.60
N TYR A 223 -7.55 22.68 4.63
CA TYR A 223 -6.14 22.39 4.92
C TYR A 223 -5.89 21.04 5.62
N GLY A 224 -6.87 20.47 6.35
CA GLY A 224 -6.76 19.14 6.96
C GLY A 224 -5.53 18.94 7.85
N GLY A 225 -5.17 19.92 8.66
CA GLY A 225 -3.99 19.89 9.54
C GLY A 225 -2.66 20.17 8.82
N LEU A 226 -2.68 20.56 7.54
CA LEU A 226 -1.48 20.85 6.75
C LEU A 226 -1.24 22.36 6.62
N ALA A 227 0.02 22.78 6.52
CA ALA A 227 0.34 24.13 6.10
C ALA A 227 0.18 24.28 4.57
N GLY A 228 -0.02 25.53 4.12
CA GLY A 228 -0.15 25.80 2.68
C GLY A 228 1.03 25.30 1.83
N ARG A 229 2.26 25.40 2.36
CA ARG A 229 3.46 24.86 1.69
C ARG A 229 3.44 23.34 1.53
N ASP A 230 2.83 22.62 2.48
CA ASP A 230 2.70 21.16 2.41
C ASP A 230 1.70 20.74 1.32
N LEU A 231 0.59 21.50 1.20
CA LEU A 231 -0.39 21.30 0.13
C LEU A 231 0.21 21.60 -1.26
N GLU A 232 1.00 22.69 -1.37
CA GLU A 232 1.74 23.00 -2.61
C GLU A 232 2.73 21.90 -2.99
N ALA A 233 3.54 21.46 -2.02
CA ALA A 233 4.50 20.38 -2.24
C ALA A 233 3.78 19.08 -2.63
N PHE A 234 2.63 18.79 -2.01
CA PHE A 234 1.85 17.59 -2.31
C PHE A 234 1.26 17.63 -3.73
N ALA A 235 0.70 18.77 -4.16
CA ALA A 235 0.25 18.96 -5.53
C ALA A 235 1.40 18.73 -6.52
N GLN A 236 2.56 19.36 -6.28
CA GLN A 236 3.75 19.18 -7.10
C GLN A 236 4.21 17.73 -7.15
N GLY A 237 4.24 17.04 -6.01
CA GLY A 237 4.64 15.64 -5.94
C GLY A 237 3.71 14.71 -6.71
N LEU A 238 2.40 14.97 -6.70
CA LEU A 238 1.41 14.20 -7.47
C LEU A 238 1.55 14.42 -8.98
N GLU A 239 1.95 15.61 -9.41
CA GLU A 239 2.26 15.92 -10.81
C GLU A 239 3.53 15.21 -11.28
N GLU A 240 4.57 15.20 -10.44
CA GLU A 240 5.87 14.62 -10.75
C GLU A 240 5.89 13.08 -10.69
N VAL A 241 5.11 12.48 -9.82
CA VAL A 241 5.17 11.01 -9.59
C VAL A 241 4.72 10.20 -10.80
N VAL A 242 3.94 10.78 -11.69
CA VAL A 242 3.47 10.12 -12.92
C VAL A 242 4.45 10.29 -14.10
N ASP A 243 5.59 10.95 -13.88
CA ASP A 243 6.69 11.02 -14.83
C ASP A 243 7.29 9.63 -15.05
N GLU A 244 7.39 9.23 -16.33
CA GLU A 244 7.79 7.86 -16.69
C GLU A 244 9.29 7.63 -16.53
N ASP A 245 10.13 8.65 -16.63
CA ASP A 245 11.58 8.53 -16.40
C ASP A 245 11.87 8.35 -14.91
N TYR A 246 11.14 9.09 -14.06
CA TYR A 246 11.20 8.88 -12.62
C TYR A 246 10.75 7.46 -12.24
N LEU A 247 9.64 6.98 -12.75
CA LEU A 247 9.13 5.64 -12.43
C LEU A 247 10.03 4.54 -12.96
N ARG A 248 10.61 4.71 -14.15
CA ARG A 248 11.62 3.79 -14.70
C ARG A 248 12.82 3.67 -13.76
N TYR A 249 13.39 4.79 -13.34
CA TYR A 249 14.48 4.82 -12.36
C TYR A 249 14.07 4.15 -11.05
N ARG A 250 12.90 4.52 -10.52
CA ARG A 250 12.40 4.02 -9.24
C ARG A 250 12.24 2.50 -9.21
N ILE A 251 11.57 1.95 -10.22
CA ILE A 251 11.30 0.51 -10.32
C ILE A 251 12.58 -0.25 -10.67
N ARG A 252 13.37 0.25 -11.62
CA ARG A 252 14.63 -0.40 -12.00
C ARG A 252 15.61 -0.50 -10.83
N SER A 253 15.62 0.47 -9.92
CA SER A 253 16.47 0.44 -8.74
C SER A 253 16.16 -0.74 -7.82
N THR A 254 14.88 -1.05 -7.61
CA THR A 254 14.47 -2.23 -6.81
C THR A 254 14.71 -3.54 -7.55
N GLU A 255 14.40 -3.59 -8.84
CA GLU A 255 14.65 -4.75 -9.69
C GLU A 255 16.13 -5.13 -9.71
N TYR A 256 17.02 -4.14 -9.89
CA TYR A 256 18.46 -4.32 -9.90
C TYR A 256 18.98 -5.03 -8.63
N VAL A 257 18.55 -4.57 -7.46
CA VAL A 257 18.97 -5.19 -6.19
C VAL A 257 18.41 -6.61 -6.07
N VAL A 258 17.13 -6.82 -6.40
CA VAL A 258 16.53 -8.17 -6.38
C VAL A 258 17.27 -9.14 -7.31
N GLU A 259 17.58 -8.72 -8.55
CA GLU A 259 18.34 -9.53 -9.52
C GLU A 259 19.72 -9.92 -9.00
N LYS A 260 20.42 -8.97 -8.36
CA LYS A 260 21.76 -9.21 -7.80
C LYS A 260 21.72 -10.17 -6.61
N LEU A 261 20.80 -9.96 -5.67
CA LEU A 261 20.65 -10.82 -4.50
C LEU A 261 20.20 -12.24 -4.89
N ASP A 262 19.26 -12.37 -5.84
CA ASP A 262 18.83 -13.66 -6.36
C ASP A 262 19.98 -14.42 -7.05
N ALA A 263 20.83 -13.72 -7.83
CA ALA A 263 22.02 -14.30 -8.46
C ALA A 263 23.07 -14.78 -7.43
N MET A 264 23.08 -14.22 -6.24
CA MET A 264 23.93 -14.63 -5.11
C MET A 264 23.30 -15.76 -4.27
N GLY A 265 22.10 -16.23 -4.64
CA GLY A 265 21.37 -17.25 -3.89
C GLY A 265 20.62 -16.77 -2.66
N VAL A 266 20.53 -15.45 -2.44
CA VAL A 266 19.77 -14.87 -1.32
C VAL A 266 18.28 -15.05 -1.58
N PRO A 267 17.51 -15.63 -0.63
CA PRO A 267 16.07 -15.77 -0.78
C PRO A 267 15.36 -14.42 -0.79
N VAL A 268 14.84 -14.02 -1.95
CA VAL A 268 14.13 -12.77 -2.18
C VAL A 268 12.72 -13.01 -2.71
N PHE A 269 11.83 -12.06 -2.45
CA PHE A 269 10.50 -12.09 -3.05
C PHE A 269 10.57 -11.72 -4.54
N LYS A 270 10.03 -12.58 -5.41
CA LYS A 270 10.05 -12.43 -6.87
C LYS A 270 8.66 -12.39 -7.49
N PRO A 271 8.50 -11.60 -8.58
CA PRO A 271 9.44 -10.60 -9.09
C PRO A 271 9.56 -9.40 -8.13
N ALA A 272 10.49 -8.49 -8.41
CA ALA A 272 10.62 -7.25 -7.62
C ALA A 272 9.30 -6.47 -7.59
N GLY A 273 8.94 -5.97 -6.41
CA GLY A 273 7.85 -5.02 -6.23
C GLY A 273 8.28 -3.57 -6.50
N GLY A 274 7.38 -2.62 -6.25
CA GLY A 274 7.63 -1.22 -6.60
C GLY A 274 8.60 -0.50 -5.68
N HIS A 275 8.42 -0.60 -4.38
CA HIS A 275 9.02 0.36 -3.44
C HIS A 275 10.15 -0.18 -2.57
N ALA A 276 10.37 -1.47 -2.56
CA ALA A 276 11.35 -2.10 -1.68
C ALA A 276 11.77 -3.48 -2.20
N VAL A 277 12.93 -3.91 -1.73
CA VAL A 277 13.38 -5.29 -1.83
C VAL A 277 12.90 -6.04 -0.58
N TYR A 278 12.42 -7.26 -0.75
CA TYR A 278 11.93 -8.08 0.35
C TYR A 278 12.70 -9.39 0.39
N LEU A 279 13.37 -9.62 1.51
CA LEU A 279 14.08 -10.86 1.80
C LEU A 279 13.09 -11.84 2.43
N ASP A 280 13.12 -13.11 2.02
CA ASP A 280 12.36 -14.19 2.63
C ASP A 280 13.12 -14.71 3.85
N ALA A 281 12.84 -14.14 5.02
CA ALA A 281 13.52 -14.49 6.26
C ALA A 281 13.26 -15.94 6.69
N LYS A 282 12.10 -16.50 6.34
CA LYS A 282 11.78 -17.90 6.63
C LYS A 282 12.67 -18.87 5.84
N ALA A 283 12.90 -18.56 4.57
CA ALA A 283 13.79 -19.36 3.74
C ALA A 283 15.27 -19.11 4.07
N PHE A 284 15.59 -17.89 4.52
CA PHE A 284 16.95 -17.50 4.90
C PHE A 284 17.39 -18.14 6.24
N LEU A 285 16.50 -18.16 7.23
CA LEU A 285 16.74 -18.71 8.58
C LEU A 285 15.76 -19.86 8.87
N PRO A 286 15.87 -21.02 8.15
CA PRO A 286 14.89 -22.10 8.27
C PRO A 286 14.89 -22.77 9.66
N HIS A 287 15.96 -22.59 10.43
CA HIS A 287 16.10 -23.09 11.79
C HIS A 287 15.42 -22.19 12.86
N VAL A 288 15.02 -20.97 12.48
CA VAL A 288 14.31 -20.02 13.38
C VAL A 288 12.81 -20.11 13.11
N PRO A 289 12.01 -20.74 13.97
CA PRO A 289 10.57 -20.85 13.76
C PRO A 289 9.86 -19.49 13.93
N PRO A 290 8.69 -19.27 13.30
CA PRO A 290 7.97 -17.98 13.33
C PRO A 290 7.74 -17.38 14.74
N PRO A 291 7.47 -18.16 15.81
CA PRO A 291 7.37 -17.62 17.16
C PRO A 291 8.66 -17.02 17.72
N GLN A 292 9.80 -17.28 17.10
CA GLN A 292 11.11 -16.70 17.43
C GLN A 292 11.49 -15.55 16.49
N TYR A 293 10.58 -15.11 15.64
CA TYR A 293 10.68 -13.91 14.81
C TYR A 293 11.89 -13.89 13.87
N PRO A 294 11.98 -14.78 12.87
CA PRO A 294 13.12 -14.86 11.94
C PRO A 294 13.36 -13.55 11.19
N GLY A 295 12.29 -12.81 10.84
CA GLY A 295 12.40 -11.49 10.22
C GLY A 295 13.09 -10.47 11.10
N GLN A 296 12.81 -10.46 12.40
CA GLN A 296 13.47 -9.56 13.33
C GLN A 296 14.94 -9.94 13.54
N ALA A 297 15.22 -11.23 13.68
CA ALA A 297 16.60 -11.72 13.80
C ALA A 297 17.45 -11.29 12.61
N LEU A 298 16.95 -11.50 11.38
CA LEU A 298 17.62 -11.09 10.15
C LEU A 298 17.79 -9.56 10.07
N ALA A 299 16.77 -8.79 10.45
CA ALA A 299 16.86 -7.32 10.45
C ALA A 299 17.94 -6.79 11.42
N CYS A 300 18.08 -7.41 12.59
CA CYS A 300 19.14 -7.08 13.56
C CYS A 300 20.52 -7.44 13.01
N ALA A 301 20.69 -8.62 12.43
CA ALA A 301 21.94 -9.06 11.85
C ALA A 301 22.40 -8.14 10.69
N LEU A 302 21.52 -7.78 9.77
CA LEU A 302 21.79 -6.83 8.70
C LEU A 302 22.26 -5.46 9.22
N TYR A 303 21.71 -5.03 10.34
CA TYR A 303 22.15 -3.77 10.95
C TYR A 303 23.52 -3.87 11.61
N LEU A 304 23.77 -4.93 12.34
CA LEU A 304 25.04 -5.13 13.07
C LEU A 304 26.22 -5.37 12.13
N GLU A 305 26.02 -6.25 11.13
CA GLU A 305 27.11 -6.66 10.24
C GLU A 305 27.27 -5.74 9.01
N GLY A 306 26.15 -5.30 8.43
CA GLY A 306 26.15 -4.50 7.19
C GLY A 306 25.86 -3.01 7.39
N GLY A 307 25.50 -2.55 8.60
CA GLY A 307 25.03 -1.18 8.81
C GLY A 307 23.72 -0.87 8.07
N ILE A 308 22.98 -1.91 7.63
CA ILE A 308 21.79 -1.78 6.80
C ILE A 308 20.54 -1.71 7.65
N ARG A 309 19.93 -0.54 7.70
CA ARG A 309 18.65 -0.36 8.37
C ARG A 309 17.52 -0.95 7.52
N SER A 310 16.81 -1.90 8.06
CA SER A 310 15.69 -2.59 7.44
C SER A 310 14.42 -2.53 8.32
N CYS A 311 13.36 -3.17 7.87
CA CYS A 311 12.11 -3.25 8.62
C CYS A 311 11.55 -4.67 8.52
N GLU A 312 11.28 -5.27 9.66
CA GLU A 312 10.56 -6.54 9.72
C GLU A 312 9.15 -6.36 9.15
N ILE A 313 8.72 -7.31 8.33
CA ILE A 313 7.36 -7.44 7.76
C ILE A 313 6.97 -8.93 7.89
N GLY A 314 6.74 -9.36 9.09
CA GLY A 314 6.43 -10.74 9.43
C GLY A 314 5.68 -10.82 10.75
N SER A 315 6.01 -11.78 11.59
CA SER A 315 5.26 -12.09 12.81
C SER A 315 5.39 -11.09 13.95
N VAL A 316 6.41 -10.22 13.96
CA VAL A 316 6.44 -9.06 14.89
C VAL A 316 5.33 -8.06 14.53
N MET A 317 5.15 -7.80 13.24
CA MET A 317 4.16 -6.81 12.76
C MET A 317 2.74 -7.39 12.66
N PHE A 318 2.58 -8.64 12.20
CA PHE A 318 1.29 -9.22 11.83
C PHE A 318 0.93 -10.50 12.58
N GLY A 319 1.84 -11.06 13.39
CA GLY A 319 1.54 -12.20 14.26
C GLY A 319 0.51 -11.81 15.31
N ARG A 320 -0.30 -12.78 15.73
CA ARG A 320 -1.35 -12.57 16.73
C ARG A 320 -1.39 -13.71 17.71
N THR A 321 -1.63 -13.39 18.98
CA THR A 321 -1.94 -14.38 19.99
C THR A 321 -3.45 -14.37 20.25
N ASP A 322 -4.11 -15.50 20.11
CA ASP A 322 -5.52 -15.63 20.48
C ASP A 322 -5.66 -15.40 21.99
N PRO A 323 -6.42 -14.38 22.42
CA PRO A 323 -6.54 -14.06 23.83
C PRO A 323 -7.32 -15.12 24.63
N ALA A 324 -8.13 -15.96 23.96
CA ALA A 324 -8.92 -17.00 24.62
C ALA A 324 -8.14 -18.31 24.78
N THR A 325 -7.28 -18.65 23.83
CA THR A 325 -6.54 -19.93 23.82
C THR A 325 -5.05 -19.77 24.16
N GLY A 326 -4.49 -18.57 24.02
CA GLY A 326 -3.05 -18.32 24.11
C GLY A 326 -2.27 -18.83 22.89
N GLU A 327 -2.94 -19.33 21.85
CA GLU A 327 -2.31 -19.83 20.63
C GLU A 327 -1.71 -18.69 19.82
N PHE A 328 -0.45 -18.84 19.39
CA PHE A 328 0.21 -17.88 18.52
C PHE A 328 -0.04 -18.22 17.05
N HIS A 329 -0.62 -17.26 16.32
CA HIS A 329 -0.84 -17.33 14.87
C HIS A 329 0.20 -16.45 14.18
N PRO A 330 1.18 -17.04 13.48
CA PRO A 330 2.22 -16.28 12.78
C PRO A 330 1.64 -15.51 11.59
N ALA A 331 2.42 -14.55 11.07
CA ALA A 331 2.13 -13.88 9.83
C ALA A 331 2.09 -14.86 8.65
N MET A 332 1.37 -14.51 7.59
CA MET A 332 1.34 -15.29 6.35
C MET A 332 2.72 -15.39 5.67
N LEU A 333 3.56 -14.38 5.86
CA LEU A 333 4.92 -14.28 5.30
C LEU A 333 5.87 -13.78 6.40
N GLU A 334 7.09 -14.29 6.42
CA GLU A 334 8.18 -13.82 7.28
C GLU A 334 9.20 -13.10 6.40
N MET A 335 9.15 -11.78 6.37
CA MET A 335 9.97 -10.99 5.45
C MET A 335 10.73 -9.87 6.16
N VAL A 336 11.84 -9.44 5.52
CA VAL A 336 12.55 -8.20 5.85
C VAL A 336 12.51 -7.27 4.67
N ARG A 337 12.09 -6.03 4.89
CA ARG A 337 11.95 -5.00 3.86
C ARG A 337 13.13 -4.05 3.86
N LEU A 338 13.82 -3.98 2.73
CA LEU A 338 14.84 -3.00 2.41
C LEU A 338 14.21 -1.91 1.54
N ALA A 339 13.82 -0.78 2.15
CA ALA A 339 13.13 0.30 1.45
C ALA A 339 14.13 1.39 1.01
N PRO A 340 14.56 1.42 -0.27
CA PRO A 340 15.40 2.49 -0.77
C PRO A 340 14.61 3.81 -0.82
N PRO A 341 15.22 4.93 -0.44
CA PRO A 341 14.59 6.24 -0.60
C PRO A 341 14.31 6.52 -2.08
N ARG A 342 13.33 7.39 -2.34
CA ARG A 342 12.77 7.54 -3.69
C ARG A 342 13.70 8.19 -4.70
N ARG A 343 14.52 9.18 -4.31
CA ARG A 343 15.30 10.02 -5.24
C ARG A 343 16.80 10.07 -4.98
N PRO A 344 17.32 9.92 -3.73
CA PRO A 344 18.71 10.26 -3.44
C PRO A 344 19.73 9.17 -3.77
N TYR A 345 19.30 7.92 -4.01
CA TYR A 345 20.25 6.82 -4.23
C TYR A 345 20.63 6.66 -5.70
N THR A 346 21.93 6.58 -5.95
CA THR A 346 22.53 6.21 -7.23
C THR A 346 22.81 4.70 -7.27
N GLN A 347 23.29 4.21 -8.40
CA GLN A 347 23.70 2.80 -8.54
C GLN A 347 24.74 2.39 -7.49
N SER A 348 25.73 3.24 -7.21
CA SER A 348 26.77 2.94 -6.19
C SER A 348 26.19 2.70 -4.79
N HIS A 349 25.12 3.40 -4.41
CA HIS A 349 24.42 3.10 -3.16
C HIS A 349 23.69 1.77 -3.19
N MET A 350 23.18 1.36 -4.36
CA MET A 350 22.54 0.05 -4.53
C MET A 350 23.60 -1.06 -4.52
N ASP A 351 24.76 -0.84 -5.16
CA ASP A 351 25.88 -1.78 -5.15
C ASP A 351 26.40 -2.00 -3.73
N HIS A 352 26.57 -0.93 -2.95
CA HIS A 352 26.97 -1.03 -1.54
C HIS A 352 26.00 -1.88 -0.71
N ARG A 353 24.69 -1.74 -0.98
CA ARG A 353 23.68 -2.61 -0.33
C ARG A 353 23.84 -4.07 -0.71
N VAL A 354 24.06 -4.36 -1.98
CA VAL A 354 24.27 -5.72 -2.48
C VAL A 354 25.55 -6.31 -1.88
N GLU A 355 26.65 -5.55 -1.83
CA GLU A 355 27.92 -5.98 -1.26
C GLU A 355 27.86 -6.16 0.26
N GLY A 356 27.20 -5.25 0.98
CA GLY A 356 26.96 -5.36 2.41
C GLY A 356 26.07 -6.53 2.76
N ASP A 357 25.00 -6.72 2.00
CA ASP A 357 24.11 -7.89 2.12
C ASP A 357 24.86 -9.17 1.74
N GLY A 358 25.68 -9.16 0.67
CA GLY A 358 26.42 -10.34 0.20
C GLY A 358 27.60 -10.75 1.09
N GLY A 359 28.32 -9.78 1.66
CA GLY A 359 29.43 -10.04 2.61
C GLY A 359 28.93 -10.43 4.00
N GLY A 360 27.84 -9.81 4.46
CA GLY A 360 27.17 -10.14 5.72
C GLY A 360 26.46 -11.50 5.69
N PHE A 361 25.92 -11.89 4.54
CA PHE A 361 25.26 -13.20 4.38
C PHE A 361 26.21 -14.39 4.43
N ALA A 362 27.44 -14.23 3.98
CA ALA A 362 28.44 -15.29 4.05
C ALA A 362 28.96 -15.59 5.47
N GLN A 363 28.60 -14.77 6.47
CA GLN A 363 28.99 -14.91 7.87
C GLN A 363 27.84 -15.32 8.80
N LEU A 364 26.63 -15.50 8.26
CA LEU A 364 25.45 -15.88 9.04
C LEU A 364 25.15 -17.41 9.02
N ASP A 365 26.10 -18.24 8.53
CA ASP A 365 26.04 -19.71 8.63
C ASP A 365 26.25 -20.23 10.06
#